data_4ffdc7968956c5b782eed4e1983ab25b
#
_entry.id   4ffdc7968956c5b782eed4e1983ab25b
#
_cell.length_a   1.000
_cell.length_b   1.000
_cell.length_c   1.000
_cell.angle_alpha   90.00
_cell.angle_beta   90.00
_cell.angle_gamma   90.00
#
_symmetry.space_group_name_H-M   'P 1'
#
loop_
_entity.id
_entity.type
_entity.pdbx_description
1 polymer ?
#
loop_
_entity_poly.entity_id
_entity_poly.type
_entity_poly.pdbx_seq_one_letter_code
_entity_poly.pdbx_strand_id
1 'polypeptide(L)'
;VPLSRLTIETNAQGEAWVWRETERIDAGASYALCRCARSMAPPFCDDTCTATGWDGTETATDAPYEEQARIFPGPSLDLADAVSFCARARFCDARGSAWTLVRRDDSGARHLLQRETANCPSGRLVAMRHVAGGARAAVEPELEPSISLVEVTERGPSGPVWVRGGVAVLAGDGHPYEVRNRVTLCRCGESSNKPFCDGTHARIGFRERP
;
A
#
# COMPACT_ATOMS: atom_id res chain seq x y z
N VAL A 1 -11.60 -7.24 -11.68
CA VAL A 1 -11.68 -7.07 -10.22
C VAL A 1 -12.46 -5.81 -9.89
N PRO A 2 -13.22 -5.76 -8.77
CA PRO A 2 -13.99 -4.59 -8.38
C PRO A 2 -13.08 -3.39 -8.08
N LEU A 3 -13.60 -2.18 -8.39
CA LEU A 3 -12.93 -0.92 -8.13
C LEU A 3 -13.73 -0.12 -7.09
N SER A 4 -13.04 0.44 -6.10
CA SER A 4 -13.66 1.28 -5.07
C SER A 4 -12.76 2.44 -4.65
N ARG A 5 -13.31 3.36 -3.84
CA ARG A 5 -12.55 4.40 -3.17
C ARG A 5 -12.58 4.14 -1.66
N LEU A 6 -11.43 4.19 -1.05
CA LEU A 6 -11.25 3.99 0.39
C LEU A 6 -10.66 5.23 1.04
N THR A 7 -11.20 5.57 2.20
CA THR A 7 -10.69 6.66 3.03
C THR A 7 -10.18 6.11 4.36
N ILE A 8 -9.14 6.71 4.91
CA ILE A 8 -8.67 6.43 6.25
C ILE A 8 -9.52 7.23 7.23
N GLU A 9 -10.28 6.54 8.08
CA GLU A 9 -10.89 7.16 9.25
C GLU A 9 -9.86 7.29 10.36
N THR A 10 -9.86 8.43 11.04
CA THR A 10 -9.02 8.68 12.20
C THR A 10 -9.83 8.58 13.49
N ASN A 11 -9.16 8.22 14.58
CA ASN A 11 -9.72 8.30 15.91
C ASN A 11 -9.76 9.75 16.43
N ALA A 12 -10.24 9.95 17.67
CA ALA A 12 -10.33 11.28 18.29
C ALA A 12 -8.96 11.99 18.46
N GLN A 13 -7.85 11.25 18.40
CA GLN A 13 -6.48 11.74 18.46
C GLN A 13 -5.90 12.04 17.06
N GLY A 14 -6.67 11.82 15.99
CA GLY A 14 -6.22 12.03 14.61
C GLY A 14 -5.34 10.90 14.07
N GLU A 15 -5.26 9.75 14.76
CA GLU A 15 -4.48 8.60 14.32
C GLU A 15 -5.29 7.72 13.36
N ALA A 16 -4.62 7.10 12.38
CA ALA A 16 -5.26 6.19 11.44
C ALA A 16 -5.90 5.00 12.17
N TRP A 17 -7.20 4.79 11.96
CA TRP A 17 -7.97 3.85 12.74
C TRP A 17 -8.48 2.66 11.94
N VAL A 18 -9.17 2.94 10.84
CA VAL A 18 -9.82 1.94 10.01
C VAL A 18 -9.93 2.42 8.55
N TRP A 19 -10.01 1.48 7.61
CA TRP A 19 -10.38 1.74 6.23
C TRP A 19 -11.88 1.79 6.10
N ARG A 20 -12.42 2.83 5.44
CA ARG A 20 -13.83 2.95 5.09
C ARG A 20 -13.99 3.03 3.58
N GLU A 21 -14.84 2.17 3.02
CA GLU A 21 -15.27 2.30 1.63
C GLU A 21 -16.25 3.49 1.53
N THR A 22 -15.92 4.45 0.68
CA THR A 22 -16.73 5.66 0.48
C THR A 22 -17.47 5.64 -0.85
N GLU A 23 -16.99 4.85 -1.81
CA GLU A 23 -17.56 4.78 -3.14
C GLU A 23 -17.26 3.43 -3.78
N ARG A 24 -18.21 2.86 -4.51
CA ARG A 24 -18.01 1.79 -5.50
C ARG A 24 -18.05 2.40 -6.87
N ILE A 25 -17.01 2.15 -7.67
CA ILE A 25 -16.85 2.75 -9.00
C ILE A 25 -17.19 1.68 -10.03
N ASP A 26 -18.19 1.96 -10.87
CA ASP A 26 -18.50 1.09 -12.00
C ASP A 26 -17.43 1.31 -13.09
N ALA A 27 -16.61 0.28 -13.30
CA ALA A 27 -15.48 0.33 -14.20
C ALA A 27 -15.54 -0.74 -15.30
N GLY A 28 -16.60 -1.53 -15.35
CA GLY A 28 -16.73 -2.63 -16.28
C GLY A 28 -15.74 -3.78 -16.04
N ALA A 29 -15.59 -4.64 -17.03
CA ALA A 29 -14.75 -5.84 -16.94
C ALA A 29 -13.24 -5.52 -17.08
N SER A 30 -12.91 -4.42 -17.76
CA SER A 30 -11.54 -3.95 -18.00
C SER A 30 -11.53 -2.43 -17.94
N TYR A 31 -10.50 -1.86 -17.31
CA TYR A 31 -10.36 -0.41 -17.18
C TYR A 31 -8.89 0.00 -17.05
N ALA A 32 -8.60 1.23 -17.45
CA ALA A 32 -7.31 1.86 -17.29
C ALA A 32 -7.37 3.00 -16.28
N LEU A 33 -6.54 2.95 -15.24
CA LEU A 33 -6.46 3.99 -14.22
C LEU A 33 -5.34 4.99 -14.52
N CYS A 34 -5.58 6.25 -14.26
CA CYS A 34 -4.57 7.28 -14.37
C CYS A 34 -3.43 7.07 -13.38
N ARG A 35 -2.20 7.01 -13.89
CA ARG A 35 -0.97 6.84 -13.13
C ARG A 35 -0.07 8.07 -13.14
N CYS A 36 -0.36 9.05 -14.03
CA CYS A 36 0.42 10.27 -14.25
C CYS A 36 -0.12 11.50 -13.52
N ALA A 37 -1.28 11.42 -12.88
CA ALA A 37 -2.00 12.53 -12.23
C ALA A 37 -2.45 13.65 -13.16
N ARG A 38 -2.52 13.42 -14.47
CA ARG A 38 -2.80 14.45 -15.50
C ARG A 38 -4.09 14.23 -16.28
N SER A 39 -4.76 13.10 -16.10
CA SER A 39 -6.04 12.80 -16.75
C SER A 39 -7.06 13.91 -16.49
N MET A 40 -7.86 14.21 -17.50
CA MET A 40 -9.01 15.12 -17.45
C MET A 40 -10.30 14.39 -17.06
N ALA A 41 -10.26 13.04 -16.98
CA ALA A 41 -11.38 12.17 -16.59
C ALA A 41 -10.98 11.19 -15.47
N PRO A 42 -10.40 11.66 -14.34
CA PRO A 42 -9.98 10.76 -13.27
C PRO A 42 -11.18 10.00 -12.66
N PRO A 43 -10.98 8.80 -12.17
CA PRO A 43 -9.70 8.12 -11.98
C PRO A 43 -9.17 7.42 -13.23
N PHE A 44 -9.87 7.47 -14.34
CA PHE A 44 -9.53 6.72 -15.53
C PHE A 44 -8.44 7.42 -16.37
N CYS A 45 -7.72 6.60 -17.13
CA CYS A 45 -6.75 7.10 -18.11
C CYS A 45 -7.49 7.62 -19.35
N ASP A 46 -7.06 8.76 -19.84
CA ASP A 46 -7.52 9.40 -21.08
C ASP A 46 -6.37 9.67 -22.06
N ASP A 47 -5.24 9.00 -21.87
CA ASP A 47 -4.01 9.11 -22.66
C ASP A 47 -3.32 10.50 -22.65
N THR A 48 -3.77 11.42 -21.76
CA THR A 48 -3.11 12.73 -21.58
C THR A 48 -1.62 12.58 -21.24
N CYS A 49 -1.21 11.47 -20.59
CA CYS A 49 0.20 11.19 -20.29
C CYS A 49 1.09 11.19 -21.56
N THR A 50 0.60 10.69 -22.67
CA THR A 50 1.34 10.66 -23.96
C THR A 50 1.58 12.08 -24.49
N ALA A 51 0.54 12.93 -24.46
CA ALA A 51 0.64 14.31 -24.92
C ALA A 51 1.52 15.20 -24.03
N THR A 52 1.63 14.86 -22.74
CA THR A 52 2.39 15.65 -21.76
C THR A 52 3.82 15.15 -21.53
N GLY A 53 4.24 14.11 -22.24
CA GLY A 53 5.58 13.53 -22.10
C GLY A 53 5.87 13.03 -20.68
N TRP A 54 4.86 12.44 -20.00
CA TRP A 54 5.08 11.88 -18.67
C TRP A 54 5.99 10.65 -18.74
N ASP A 55 7.04 10.65 -17.90
CA ASP A 55 7.95 9.52 -17.77
C ASP A 55 7.36 8.47 -16.83
N GLY A 56 6.86 7.39 -17.40
CA GLY A 56 6.34 6.22 -16.72
C GLY A 56 7.35 5.11 -16.48
N THR A 57 8.64 5.34 -16.76
CA THR A 57 9.69 4.33 -16.62
C THR A 57 9.66 3.66 -15.26
N GLU A 58 9.62 2.35 -15.27
CA GLU A 58 9.64 1.53 -14.06
C GLU A 58 11.06 1.48 -13.49
N THR A 59 11.17 1.70 -12.19
CA THR A 59 12.44 1.84 -11.47
C THR A 59 12.53 0.89 -10.27
N ALA A 60 11.43 0.17 -9.98
CA ALA A 60 11.42 -0.80 -8.91
C ALA A 60 12.33 -2.00 -9.24
N THR A 61 12.95 -2.56 -8.21
CA THR A 61 13.69 -3.83 -8.35
C THR A 61 12.71 -5.01 -8.42
N ASP A 62 13.10 -6.06 -9.14
CA ASP A 62 12.39 -7.34 -9.22
C ASP A 62 12.72 -8.26 -8.04
N ALA A 63 13.61 -7.84 -7.15
CA ALA A 63 13.99 -8.61 -5.99
C ALA A 63 12.76 -8.95 -5.13
N PRO A 64 12.65 -10.19 -4.61
CA PRO A 64 11.58 -10.57 -3.70
C PRO A 64 11.51 -9.67 -2.47
N TYR A 65 10.31 -9.56 -1.88
CA TYR A 65 10.09 -8.73 -0.69
C TYR A 65 11.05 -9.07 0.46
N GLU A 66 11.32 -10.34 0.66
CA GLU A 66 12.21 -10.82 1.73
C GLU A 66 13.64 -10.29 1.61
N GLU A 67 14.12 -10.08 0.40
CA GLU A 67 15.45 -9.51 0.13
C GLU A 67 15.47 -7.98 0.34
N GLN A 68 14.32 -7.31 0.18
CA GLN A 68 14.17 -5.87 0.36
C GLN A 68 13.84 -5.49 1.81
N ALA A 69 13.35 -6.44 2.61
CA ALA A 69 12.85 -6.18 3.96
C ALA A 69 13.95 -6.33 5.02
N ARG A 70 14.06 -5.33 5.88
CA ARG A 70 14.81 -5.46 7.13
C ARG A 70 13.96 -6.15 8.19
N ILE A 71 14.51 -7.15 8.86
CA ILE A 71 13.86 -7.83 9.97
C ILE A 71 14.20 -7.15 11.31
N PHE A 72 13.17 -6.83 12.06
CA PHE A 72 13.24 -6.38 13.45
C PHE A 72 12.76 -7.55 14.32
N PRO A 73 13.68 -8.22 15.04
CA PRO A 73 13.32 -9.38 15.83
C PRO A 73 12.54 -8.97 17.09
N GLY A 74 11.60 -9.80 17.48
CA GLY A 74 10.84 -9.68 18.71
C GLY A 74 10.65 -11.03 19.42
N PRO A 75 10.20 -11.02 20.67
CA PRO A 75 10.07 -12.24 21.46
C PRO A 75 8.96 -13.17 20.96
N SER A 76 7.90 -12.64 20.38
CA SER A 76 6.73 -13.42 19.93
C SER A 76 6.50 -13.36 18.44
N LEU A 77 6.79 -12.25 17.83
CA LEU A 77 6.70 -11.98 16.40
C LEU A 77 7.91 -11.17 15.98
N ASP A 78 8.33 -11.33 14.75
CA ASP A 78 9.24 -10.39 14.10
C ASP A 78 8.44 -9.38 13.26
N LEU A 79 9.05 -8.25 12.94
CA LEU A 79 8.52 -7.27 12.00
C LEU A 79 9.44 -7.18 10.79
N ALA A 80 8.91 -7.49 9.62
CA ALA A 80 9.58 -7.22 8.34
C ALA A 80 9.19 -5.82 7.85
N ASP A 81 10.16 -5.04 7.40
CA ASP A 81 10.00 -3.66 6.93
C ASP A 81 10.76 -3.40 5.63
N ALA A 82 10.07 -3.33 4.51
CA ALA A 82 10.61 -2.93 3.21
C ALA A 82 10.25 -1.45 2.93
N VAL A 83 11.10 -0.54 3.37
CA VAL A 83 10.84 0.91 3.40
C VAL A 83 10.53 1.52 2.04
N SER A 84 11.04 0.94 0.94
CA SER A 84 10.80 1.35 -0.45
C SER A 84 9.31 1.37 -0.83
N PHE A 85 8.47 0.58 -0.13
CA PHE A 85 7.02 0.48 -0.37
C PHE A 85 6.17 1.37 0.55
N CYS A 86 6.74 2.37 1.23
CA CYS A 86 5.99 3.17 2.19
C CYS A 86 4.92 4.05 1.55
N ALA A 87 3.65 3.67 1.66
CA ALA A 87 2.51 4.43 1.16
C ALA A 87 2.01 5.55 2.10
N ARG A 88 2.69 5.82 3.21
CA ARG A 88 2.37 6.88 4.18
C ARG A 88 0.95 6.86 4.76
N ALA A 89 0.30 5.71 4.82
CA ALA A 89 -1.03 5.54 5.41
C ALA A 89 -1.06 5.66 6.94
N ARG A 90 0.11 5.57 7.59
CA ARG A 90 0.32 5.85 9.02
C ARG A 90 -0.41 4.95 10.03
N PHE A 91 -0.85 3.77 9.64
CA PHE A 91 -1.36 2.79 10.60
C PHE A 91 -0.28 2.24 11.53
N CYS A 92 0.99 2.34 11.15
CA CYS A 92 2.14 1.79 11.89
C CYS A 92 2.56 2.59 13.12
N ASP A 93 1.96 3.74 13.38
CA ASP A 93 2.21 4.62 14.55
C ASP A 93 0.93 4.99 15.28
N ALA A 94 -0.20 4.38 14.94
CA ALA A 94 -1.51 4.76 15.48
C ALA A 94 -1.68 4.45 16.96
N ARG A 95 -0.98 3.44 17.50
CA ARG A 95 -1.12 3.02 18.91
C ARG A 95 0.18 2.61 19.57
N GLY A 96 1.19 3.37 19.34
CA GLY A 96 2.57 3.04 19.57
C GLY A 96 3.19 2.59 18.27
N SER A 97 4.47 2.77 18.09
CA SER A 97 5.08 2.42 16.82
C SER A 97 5.22 0.90 16.68
N ALA A 98 4.96 0.36 15.48
CA ALA A 98 5.14 -1.06 15.19
C ALA A 98 6.53 -1.57 15.60
N TRP A 99 7.58 -0.75 15.46
CA TRP A 99 8.95 -1.07 15.88
C TRP A 99 9.15 -1.08 17.40
N THR A 100 8.28 -0.44 18.17
CA THR A 100 8.25 -0.51 19.64
C THR A 100 7.39 -1.70 20.07
N LEU A 101 6.24 -1.91 19.42
CA LEU A 101 5.34 -3.02 19.72
C LEU A 101 5.99 -4.37 19.51
N VAL A 102 6.80 -4.54 18.47
CA VAL A 102 7.49 -5.82 18.17
C VAL A 102 8.46 -6.25 19.29
N ARG A 103 8.97 -5.32 20.09
CA ARG A 103 9.91 -5.59 21.19
C ARG A 103 9.22 -6.05 22.48
N ARG A 104 7.90 -5.98 22.54
CA ARG A 104 7.11 -6.32 23.73
C ARG A 104 6.59 -7.75 23.63
N ASP A 105 6.48 -8.42 24.80
CA ASP A 105 6.01 -9.83 24.89
C ASP A 105 4.61 -9.95 25.53
N ASP A 106 3.84 -8.88 25.58
CA ASP A 106 2.46 -8.94 26.05
C ASP A 106 1.47 -9.16 24.88
N SER A 107 0.34 -9.79 25.20
CA SER A 107 -0.70 -10.10 24.22
C SER A 107 -1.31 -8.85 23.56
N GLY A 108 -1.38 -7.74 24.28
CA GLY A 108 -1.88 -6.46 23.76
C GLY A 108 -0.97 -5.90 22.66
N ALA A 109 0.35 -5.90 22.92
CA ALA A 109 1.33 -5.44 21.92
C ALA A 109 1.33 -6.33 20.67
N ARG A 110 1.22 -7.66 20.83
CA ARG A 110 1.10 -8.58 19.68
C ARG A 110 -0.13 -8.29 18.84
N HIS A 111 -1.29 -8.13 19.48
CA HIS A 111 -2.54 -7.81 18.79
C HIS A 111 -2.46 -6.48 18.03
N LEU A 112 -1.90 -5.45 18.67
CA LEU A 112 -1.71 -4.15 18.04
C LEU A 112 -0.74 -4.23 16.86
N LEU A 113 0.40 -4.91 17.00
CA LEU A 113 1.36 -5.11 15.92
C LEU A 113 0.71 -5.78 14.71
N GLN A 114 -0.02 -6.88 14.92
CA GLN A 114 -0.73 -7.59 13.85
C GLN A 114 -1.78 -6.67 13.18
N ARG A 115 -2.52 -5.91 13.97
CA ARG A 115 -3.51 -4.98 13.46
C ARG A 115 -2.89 -3.85 12.63
N GLU A 116 -1.82 -3.23 13.12
CA GLU A 116 -1.13 -2.13 12.42
C GLU A 116 -0.49 -2.61 11.12
N THR A 117 0.17 -3.77 11.16
CA THR A 117 0.76 -4.35 9.95
C THR A 117 -0.30 -4.80 8.96
N ALA A 118 -1.40 -5.41 9.39
CA ALA A 118 -2.52 -5.81 8.53
C ALA A 118 -3.17 -4.63 7.80
N ASN A 119 -3.18 -3.43 8.41
CA ASN A 119 -3.71 -2.22 7.80
C ASN A 119 -2.71 -1.45 6.93
N CYS A 120 -1.44 -1.89 6.86
CA CYS A 120 -0.45 -1.30 5.95
C CYS A 120 -0.82 -1.64 4.50
N PRO A 121 -1.28 -0.69 3.66
CA PRO A 121 -1.87 -1.03 2.37
C PRO A 121 -0.85 -1.56 1.35
N SER A 122 0.39 -1.15 1.48
CA SER A 122 1.47 -1.61 0.57
C SER A 122 2.10 -2.94 0.99
N GLY A 123 1.73 -3.47 2.18
CA GLY A 123 2.47 -4.58 2.76
C GLY A 123 3.94 -4.27 3.00
N ARG A 124 4.31 -2.98 3.11
CA ARG A 124 5.66 -2.59 3.57
C ARG A 124 6.01 -3.28 4.88
N LEU A 125 5.05 -3.25 5.83
CA LEU A 125 5.19 -3.88 7.14
C LEU A 125 4.41 -5.19 7.17
N VAL A 126 5.09 -6.27 7.55
CA VAL A 126 4.51 -7.60 7.73
C VAL A 126 4.93 -8.15 9.08
N ALA A 127 3.96 -8.54 9.91
CA ALA A 127 4.25 -9.31 11.12
C ALA A 127 4.59 -10.75 10.72
N MET A 128 5.66 -11.30 11.30
CA MET A 128 6.16 -12.62 10.98
C MET A 128 6.10 -13.50 12.23
N ARG A 129 5.39 -14.61 12.17
CA ARG A 129 5.39 -15.60 13.26
C ARG A 129 6.58 -16.54 13.14
N HIS A 130 7.11 -16.94 14.28
CA HIS A 130 8.14 -17.98 14.35
C HIS A 130 7.51 -19.34 14.07
N VAL A 131 8.15 -20.15 13.24
CA VAL A 131 7.76 -21.52 12.94
C VAL A 131 8.89 -22.48 13.21
N ALA A 132 8.57 -23.77 13.27
CA ALA A 132 9.54 -24.82 13.54
C ALA A 132 10.75 -24.74 12.57
N GLY A 133 11.95 -25.08 13.07
CA GLY A 133 13.17 -25.02 12.27
C GLY A 133 13.76 -23.62 12.11
N GLY A 134 13.26 -22.59 12.84
CA GLY A 134 13.79 -21.23 12.81
C GLY A 134 13.32 -20.40 11.61
N ALA A 135 12.39 -20.94 10.81
CA ALA A 135 11.77 -20.22 9.72
C ALA A 135 10.74 -19.18 10.22
N ARG A 136 10.33 -18.28 9.33
CA ARG A 136 9.29 -17.28 9.57
C ARG A 136 8.13 -17.49 8.61
N ALA A 137 6.93 -17.17 9.07
CA ALA A 137 5.75 -17.16 8.22
C ALA A 137 5.00 -15.82 8.39
N ALA A 138 4.63 -15.20 7.29
CA ALA A 138 3.88 -13.96 7.30
C ALA A 138 2.52 -14.13 7.99
N VAL A 139 2.13 -13.12 8.76
CA VAL A 139 0.79 -13.00 9.35
C VAL A 139 0.06 -11.95 8.52
N GLU A 140 -0.70 -12.42 7.53
CA GLU A 140 -1.40 -11.59 6.56
C GLU A 140 -2.90 -11.63 6.79
N PRO A 141 -3.63 -10.52 6.56
CA PRO A 141 -5.08 -10.55 6.54
C PRO A 141 -5.60 -11.31 5.32
N GLU A 142 -6.78 -11.90 5.43
CA GLU A 142 -7.52 -12.39 4.27
C GLU A 142 -8.12 -11.21 3.52
N LEU A 143 -7.79 -11.07 2.24
CA LEU A 143 -8.24 -9.97 1.39
C LEU A 143 -8.78 -10.52 0.08
N GLU A 144 -10.01 -10.13 -0.25
CA GLU A 144 -10.58 -10.44 -1.56
C GLU A 144 -9.88 -9.66 -2.69
N PRO A 145 -9.68 -10.27 -3.87
CA PRO A 145 -9.11 -9.62 -5.03
C PRO A 145 -9.88 -8.34 -5.40
N SER A 146 -9.22 -7.20 -5.26
CA SER A 146 -9.85 -5.89 -5.53
C SER A 146 -8.81 -4.79 -5.72
N ILE A 147 -9.25 -3.70 -6.35
CA ILE A 147 -8.47 -2.48 -6.53
C ILE A 147 -9.21 -1.33 -5.86
N SER A 148 -8.46 -0.48 -5.15
CA SER A 148 -9.06 0.70 -4.52
C SER A 148 -8.19 1.94 -4.70
N LEU A 149 -8.84 3.07 -4.87
CA LEU A 149 -8.22 4.39 -4.81
C LEU A 149 -8.18 4.82 -3.35
N VAL A 150 -7.00 5.08 -2.83
CA VAL A 150 -6.83 5.48 -1.43
C VAL A 150 -6.94 7.00 -1.33
N GLU A 151 -7.72 7.47 -0.37
CA GLU A 151 -7.72 8.87 0.09
C GLU A 151 -7.27 8.92 1.54
N VAL A 152 -6.30 9.78 1.85
CA VAL A 152 -5.71 9.83 3.20
C VAL A 152 -6.71 10.37 4.23
N THR A 153 -7.52 11.34 3.82
CA THR A 153 -8.70 11.85 4.53
C THR A 153 -9.62 12.51 3.49
N GLU A 154 -10.86 12.84 3.85
CA GLU A 154 -11.79 13.55 2.94
C GLU A 154 -11.24 14.90 2.43
N ARG A 155 -10.33 15.54 3.17
CA ARG A 155 -9.69 16.82 2.83
C ARG A 155 -8.17 16.73 2.69
N GLY A 156 -7.62 15.53 2.85
CA GLY A 156 -6.19 15.26 2.75
C GLY A 156 -5.70 15.05 1.31
N PRO A 157 -4.43 14.72 1.14
CA PRO A 157 -3.91 14.31 -0.16
C PRO A 157 -4.56 13.01 -0.62
N SER A 158 -4.73 12.86 -1.93
CA SER A 158 -5.05 11.58 -2.55
C SER A 158 -3.86 10.63 -2.43
N GLY A 159 -4.14 9.37 -2.16
CA GLY A 159 -3.14 8.32 -1.99
C GLY A 159 -2.92 7.49 -3.25
N PRO A 160 -2.29 6.32 -3.10
CA PRO A 160 -1.99 5.40 -4.19
C PRO A 160 -3.23 4.63 -4.69
N VAL A 161 -3.02 3.83 -5.72
CA VAL A 161 -3.89 2.71 -6.05
C VAL A 161 -3.50 1.52 -5.17
N TRP A 162 -4.44 0.95 -4.44
CA TRP A 162 -4.23 -0.22 -3.60
C TRP A 162 -4.74 -1.48 -4.30
N VAL A 163 -3.85 -2.42 -4.58
CA VAL A 163 -4.11 -3.72 -5.17
C VAL A 163 -4.09 -4.77 -4.06
N ARG A 164 -5.14 -5.57 -3.93
CA ARG A 164 -5.35 -6.52 -2.83
C ARG A 164 -5.68 -7.92 -3.33
N GLY A 165 -5.51 -8.92 -2.42
CA GLY A 165 -5.97 -10.29 -2.62
C GLY A 165 -5.15 -11.06 -3.65
N GLY A 166 -3.83 -10.82 -3.70
CA GLY A 166 -2.95 -11.59 -4.57
C GLY A 166 -3.12 -11.31 -6.07
N VAL A 167 -3.68 -10.16 -6.44
CA VAL A 167 -3.75 -9.76 -7.85
C VAL A 167 -2.34 -9.50 -8.38
N ALA A 168 -1.98 -10.19 -9.45
CA ALA A 168 -0.66 -10.05 -10.08
C ALA A 168 -0.46 -8.64 -10.66
N VAL A 169 0.74 -8.10 -10.49
CA VAL A 169 1.21 -6.85 -11.11
C VAL A 169 2.24 -7.23 -12.15
N LEU A 170 2.04 -6.78 -13.37
CA LEU A 170 2.97 -6.96 -14.47
C LEU A 170 3.62 -5.62 -14.83
N ALA A 171 4.88 -5.66 -15.18
CA ALA A 171 5.59 -4.56 -15.81
C ALA A 171 5.04 -4.25 -17.21
N GLY A 172 5.40 -3.12 -17.77
CA GLY A 172 4.94 -2.71 -19.11
C GLY A 172 5.39 -3.63 -20.24
N ASP A 173 6.45 -4.40 -20.06
CA ASP A 173 6.94 -5.44 -20.98
C ASP A 173 6.30 -6.82 -20.75
N GLY A 174 5.41 -6.94 -19.74
CA GLY A 174 4.73 -8.18 -19.36
C GLY A 174 5.46 -9.01 -18.29
N HIS A 175 6.62 -8.57 -17.82
CA HIS A 175 7.33 -9.23 -16.73
C HIS A 175 6.52 -9.18 -15.42
N PRO A 176 6.32 -10.30 -14.70
CA PRO A 176 5.58 -10.30 -13.44
C PRO A 176 6.48 -9.86 -12.28
N TYR A 177 6.00 -8.90 -11.48
CA TYR A 177 6.53 -8.68 -10.14
C TYR A 177 6.08 -9.79 -9.18
N GLU A 178 6.76 -9.91 -8.03
CA GLU A 178 6.34 -10.83 -6.97
C GLU A 178 4.86 -10.65 -6.64
N VAL A 179 4.09 -11.75 -6.67
CA VAL A 179 2.68 -11.72 -6.28
C VAL A 179 2.58 -11.62 -4.77
N ARG A 180 2.05 -10.51 -4.30
CA ARG A 180 1.89 -10.22 -2.87
C ARG A 180 0.42 -10.05 -2.52
N ASN A 181 0.07 -10.34 -1.26
CA ASN A 181 -1.30 -10.18 -0.77
C ASN A 181 -1.84 -8.76 -0.94
N ARG A 182 -0.95 -7.77 -0.86
CA ARG A 182 -1.27 -6.36 -1.05
C ARG A 182 -0.06 -5.55 -1.50
N VAL A 183 -0.29 -4.65 -2.44
CA VAL A 183 0.70 -3.68 -2.92
C VAL A 183 0.03 -2.35 -3.23
N THR A 184 0.80 -1.28 -3.27
CA THR A 184 0.29 0.01 -3.71
C THR A 184 1.05 0.52 -4.92
N LEU A 185 0.32 0.95 -5.94
CA LEU A 185 0.88 1.51 -7.17
C LEU A 185 0.85 3.04 -7.13
N CYS A 186 1.85 3.65 -7.72
CA CYS A 186 1.93 5.10 -7.85
C CYS A 186 0.72 5.64 -8.61
N ARG A 187 0.05 6.67 -8.11
CA ARG A 187 -1.07 7.41 -8.72
C ARG A 187 -0.71 8.88 -8.98
N CYS A 188 0.27 9.41 -8.25
CA CYS A 188 0.70 10.80 -8.37
C CYS A 188 1.70 11.06 -9.50
N GLY A 189 2.21 10.03 -10.17
CA GLY A 189 3.19 10.12 -11.24
C GLY A 189 4.65 10.31 -10.81
N GLU A 190 4.92 10.63 -9.53
CA GLU A 190 6.21 11.11 -9.05
C GLU A 190 6.95 10.13 -8.12
N SER A 191 6.52 8.85 -8.08
CA SER A 191 7.25 7.82 -7.32
C SER A 191 8.64 7.58 -7.93
N SER A 192 9.65 7.43 -7.07
CA SER A 192 11.00 6.98 -7.46
C SER A 192 11.13 5.45 -7.45
N ASN A 193 10.04 4.73 -7.16
CA ASN A 193 9.96 3.26 -7.12
C ASN A 193 8.81 2.74 -8.01
N LYS A 194 8.62 3.34 -9.19
CA LYS A 194 7.57 2.91 -10.13
C LYS A 194 7.76 1.46 -10.57
N PRO A 195 6.69 0.67 -10.65
CA PRO A 195 5.28 1.03 -10.60
C PRO A 195 4.72 1.27 -9.20
N PHE A 196 5.45 0.92 -8.15
CA PHE A 196 4.98 1.00 -6.77
C PHE A 196 4.97 2.42 -6.21
N CYS A 197 4.16 2.62 -5.18
CA CYS A 197 4.12 3.85 -4.40
C CYS A 197 5.26 3.86 -3.37
N ASP A 198 5.96 4.99 -3.25
CA ASP A 198 6.99 5.26 -2.25
C ASP A 198 6.59 6.35 -1.24
N GLY A 199 5.34 6.80 -1.28
CA GLY A 199 4.81 7.85 -0.42
C GLY A 199 5.07 9.28 -0.89
N THR A 200 5.63 9.48 -2.07
CA THR A 200 5.87 10.80 -2.66
C THR A 200 4.59 11.62 -2.75
N HIS A 201 3.43 11.00 -3.05
CA HIS A 201 2.13 11.66 -3.10
C HIS A 201 1.82 12.52 -1.85
N ALA A 202 2.18 12.04 -0.67
CA ALA A 202 1.96 12.77 0.58
C ALA A 202 2.91 13.96 0.74
N ARG A 203 4.15 13.83 0.24
CA ARG A 203 5.17 14.89 0.31
C ARG A 203 4.87 16.05 -0.63
N ILE A 204 4.32 15.74 -1.83
CA ILE A 204 3.98 16.76 -2.83
C ILE A 204 2.54 17.28 -2.67
N GLY A 205 1.77 16.74 -1.70
CA GLY A 205 0.37 17.12 -1.50
C GLY A 205 -0.53 16.75 -2.70
N PHE A 206 -0.27 15.59 -3.33
CA PHE A 206 -1.04 15.16 -4.49
C PHE A 206 -2.53 15.13 -4.19
N ARG A 207 -3.33 15.73 -5.09
CA ARG A 207 -4.79 15.63 -5.09
C ARG A 207 -5.25 15.25 -6.48
N GLU A 208 -6.09 14.23 -6.57
CA GLU A 208 -6.81 13.95 -7.81
C GLU A 208 -7.74 15.12 -8.12
N ARG A 209 -7.79 15.50 -9.37
CA ARG A 209 -8.73 16.54 -9.83
C ARG A 209 -10.16 16.01 -9.67
N PRO A 210 -11.12 16.86 -9.33
CA PRO A 210 -12.53 16.50 -9.26
C PRO A 210 -13.12 16.18 -10.63
#